data_3ef7658bb93bc1c53a071c975fde5910
#
_entry.id   3ef7658bb93bc1c53a071c975fde5910
#
_cell.length_a   1.000
_cell.length_b   1.000
_cell.length_c   1.000
_cell.angle_alpha   90.00
_cell.angle_beta   90.00
_cell.angle_gamma   90.00
#
_symmetry.space_group_name_H-M   'P 1'
#
loop_
_entity.id
_entity.type
_entity.pdbx_description
1 polymer ?
#
loop_
_entity_poly.entity_id
_entity_poly.type
_entity_poly.pdbx_seq_one_letter_code
_entity_poly.pdbx_strand_id
1 'polypeptide(L)'
;MWARPPLTTADELTGYFARCVERAVPVARKALQAARLVLDGAASPLEAKFAIMQFAPVSLGGDSWPRPFLNRRVSFLPELRKLAGRSWCSCDELWPDLKVDIELNGVAFHADERGFSLESGRRAALEAMGYRVLDVAYEQMDDFESFETICLSFADVLGFREAPRTRAFCEQRKELHRQVMAFRF
;
A
#
# COMPACT_ATOMS: atom_id res chain seq x y z
N MET A 1 8.94 14.89 -3.34
CA MET A 1 7.86 14.95 -4.35
C MET A 1 8.51 14.98 -5.74
N TRP A 2 8.23 14.00 -6.58
CA TRP A 2 8.81 13.93 -7.93
C TRP A 2 8.31 15.10 -8.76
N ALA A 3 9.23 15.88 -9.33
CA ALA A 3 8.89 17.07 -10.12
C ALA A 3 8.35 16.74 -11.54
N ARG A 4 8.31 15.47 -11.92
CA ARG A 4 7.82 15.03 -13.23
C ARG A 4 6.53 14.24 -13.08
N PRO A 5 5.54 14.44 -13.97
CA PRO A 5 4.35 13.61 -14.01
C PRO A 5 4.73 12.15 -14.31
N PRO A 6 3.93 11.16 -13.88
CA PRO A 6 4.16 9.77 -14.22
C PRO A 6 4.14 9.58 -15.74
N LEU A 7 4.94 8.64 -16.24
CA LEU A 7 5.03 8.34 -17.68
C LEU A 7 3.74 7.67 -18.20
N THR A 8 3.01 6.99 -17.34
CA THR A 8 1.77 6.28 -17.63
C THR A 8 0.99 6.05 -16.34
N THR A 9 -0.25 5.62 -16.47
CA THR A 9 -1.15 5.26 -15.37
C THR A 9 -1.56 3.78 -15.44
N ALA A 10 -2.08 3.24 -14.34
CA ALA A 10 -2.62 1.89 -14.29
C ALA A 10 -3.73 1.68 -15.35
N ASP A 11 -4.60 2.67 -15.54
CA ASP A 11 -5.68 2.64 -16.52
C ASP A 11 -5.15 2.65 -17.95
N GLU A 12 -4.17 3.49 -18.27
CA GLU A 12 -3.53 3.54 -19.57
C GLU A 12 -2.85 2.21 -19.93
N LEU A 13 -2.10 1.63 -18.97
CA LEU A 13 -1.46 0.32 -19.14
C LEU A 13 -2.49 -0.78 -19.38
N THR A 14 -3.53 -0.81 -18.56
CA THR A 14 -4.60 -1.80 -18.66
C THR A 14 -5.33 -1.68 -20.01
N GLY A 15 -5.68 -0.46 -20.42
CA GLY A 15 -6.30 -0.20 -21.72
C GLY A 15 -5.40 -0.58 -22.90
N TYR A 16 -4.11 -0.29 -22.81
CA TYR A 16 -3.16 -0.68 -23.86
C TYR A 16 -3.08 -2.20 -24.02
N PHE A 17 -2.88 -2.95 -22.91
CA PHE A 17 -2.77 -4.41 -23.01
C PHE A 17 -4.11 -5.09 -23.33
N ALA A 18 -5.26 -4.51 -22.98
CA ALA A 18 -6.56 -4.99 -23.43
C ALA A 18 -6.66 -4.97 -24.96
N ARG A 19 -6.29 -3.87 -25.59
CA ARG A 19 -6.24 -3.77 -27.08
C ARG A 19 -5.21 -4.73 -27.68
N CYS A 20 -4.10 -5.00 -27.01
CA CYS A 20 -3.14 -6.01 -27.46
C CYS A 20 -3.73 -7.43 -27.43
N VAL A 21 -4.56 -7.74 -26.43
CA VAL A 21 -5.27 -9.03 -26.35
C VAL A 21 -6.27 -9.18 -27.49
N GLU A 22 -7.05 -8.15 -27.80
CA GLU A 22 -7.99 -8.13 -28.93
C GLU A 22 -7.29 -8.38 -30.27
N ARG A 23 -6.06 -7.89 -30.42
CA ARG A 23 -5.22 -8.08 -31.62
C ARG A 23 -4.42 -9.38 -31.60
N ALA A 24 -4.68 -10.28 -30.65
CA ALA A 24 -3.99 -11.55 -30.47
C ALA A 24 -2.44 -11.43 -30.37
N VAL A 25 -1.93 -10.32 -29.81
CA VAL A 25 -0.49 -10.15 -29.58
C VAL A 25 -0.01 -11.23 -28.59
N PRO A 26 1.07 -11.95 -28.90
CA PRO A 26 1.62 -12.96 -27.99
C PRO A 26 1.90 -12.36 -26.60
N VAL A 27 1.67 -13.14 -25.54
CA VAL A 27 1.90 -12.76 -24.13
C VAL A 27 1.03 -11.62 -23.60
N ALA A 28 0.23 -10.93 -24.43
CA ALA A 28 -0.59 -9.79 -24.02
C ALA A 28 -1.54 -10.10 -22.84
N ARG A 29 -2.08 -11.32 -22.76
CA ARG A 29 -2.93 -11.72 -21.62
C ARG A 29 -2.19 -11.70 -20.29
N LYS A 30 -0.94 -12.17 -20.24
CA LYS A 30 -0.10 -12.11 -19.03
C LYS A 30 0.23 -10.66 -18.67
N ALA A 31 0.58 -9.85 -19.67
CA ALA A 31 0.84 -8.42 -19.49
C ALA A 31 -0.39 -7.68 -18.96
N LEU A 32 -1.59 -7.98 -19.46
CA LEU A 32 -2.84 -7.42 -18.95
C LEU A 32 -3.11 -7.84 -17.50
N GLN A 33 -2.84 -9.09 -17.14
CA GLN A 33 -2.96 -9.54 -15.75
C GLN A 33 -2.01 -8.77 -14.82
N ALA A 34 -0.75 -8.58 -15.23
CA ALA A 34 0.22 -7.80 -14.50
C ALA A 34 -0.18 -6.31 -14.40
N ALA A 35 -0.64 -5.70 -15.50
CA ALA A 35 -1.10 -4.32 -15.50
C ALA A 35 -2.26 -4.07 -14.52
N ARG A 36 -3.12 -5.05 -14.35
CA ARG A 36 -4.21 -5.00 -13.35
C ARG A 36 -3.74 -5.00 -11.90
N LEU A 37 -2.48 -5.32 -11.64
CA LEU A 37 -1.86 -5.27 -10.32
C LEU A 37 -1.08 -3.96 -10.09
N VAL A 38 -1.06 -3.05 -11.04
CA VAL A 38 -0.44 -1.74 -10.87
C VAL A 38 -1.38 -0.83 -10.08
N LEU A 39 -0.82 -0.09 -9.12
CA LEU A 39 -1.46 1.02 -8.43
C LEU A 39 -0.70 2.31 -8.73
N ASP A 40 -1.46 3.37 -9.00
CA ASP A 40 -0.87 4.69 -9.16
C ASP A 40 -0.56 5.30 -7.79
N GLY A 41 0.46 6.14 -7.75
CA GLY A 41 0.76 6.97 -6.60
C GLY A 41 1.81 6.42 -5.63
N ALA A 42 2.32 5.21 -5.80
CA ALA A 42 3.43 4.73 -4.95
C ALA A 42 4.64 5.68 -5.05
N ALA A 43 5.12 6.18 -3.92
CA ALA A 43 6.29 7.05 -3.84
C ALA A 43 7.56 6.27 -3.48
N SER A 44 7.41 5.03 -3.00
CA SER A 44 8.51 4.14 -2.67
C SER A 44 8.25 2.72 -3.18
N PRO A 45 9.32 1.92 -3.38
CA PRO A 45 9.20 0.49 -3.65
C PRO A 45 8.48 -0.27 -2.54
N LEU A 46 8.62 0.16 -1.30
CA LEU A 46 8.03 -0.48 -0.14
C LEU A 46 6.51 -0.42 -0.18
N GLU A 47 5.97 0.76 -0.46
CA GLU A 47 4.53 0.99 -0.64
C GLU A 47 3.95 0.11 -1.75
N ALA A 48 4.60 0.08 -2.93
CA ALA A 48 4.15 -0.77 -4.02
C ALA A 48 4.15 -2.26 -3.66
N LYS A 49 5.17 -2.72 -2.93
CA LYS A 49 5.31 -4.11 -2.48
C LYS A 49 4.23 -4.48 -1.48
N PHE A 50 4.00 -3.65 -0.47
CA PHE A 50 3.02 -3.92 0.56
C PHE A 50 1.61 -3.94 -0.03
N ALA A 51 1.25 -2.92 -0.79
CA ALA A 51 -0.04 -2.83 -1.44
C ALA A 51 -0.34 -4.04 -2.33
N ILE A 52 0.60 -4.46 -3.20
CA ILE A 52 0.37 -5.59 -4.11
C ILE A 52 0.12 -6.91 -3.37
N MET A 53 0.80 -7.13 -2.25
CA MET A 53 0.60 -8.35 -1.43
C MET A 53 -0.77 -8.40 -0.76
N GLN A 54 -1.38 -7.25 -0.52
CA GLN A 54 -2.71 -7.14 0.08
C GLN A 54 -3.82 -7.25 -0.96
N PHE A 55 -3.79 -6.46 -2.02
CA PHE A 55 -4.91 -6.40 -2.97
C PHE A 55 -4.85 -7.43 -4.09
N ALA A 56 -3.70 -8.09 -4.31
CA ALA A 56 -3.61 -9.15 -5.30
C ALA A 56 -4.64 -10.26 -5.02
N PRO A 57 -5.15 -10.93 -6.07
CA PRO A 57 -6.10 -12.02 -5.91
C PRO A 57 -5.57 -13.17 -5.04
N VAL A 58 -6.45 -13.82 -4.28
CA VAL A 58 -6.13 -15.03 -3.50
C VAL A 58 -5.44 -16.10 -4.33
N SER A 59 -5.82 -16.24 -5.61
CA SER A 59 -5.18 -17.16 -6.54
C SER A 59 -3.70 -16.86 -6.84
N LEU A 60 -3.23 -15.66 -6.51
CA LEU A 60 -1.82 -15.25 -6.60
C LEU A 60 -1.14 -15.17 -5.23
N GLY A 61 -1.84 -15.51 -4.15
CA GLY A 61 -1.34 -15.41 -2.79
C GLY A 61 -1.58 -14.06 -2.11
N GLY A 62 -2.35 -13.16 -2.71
CA GLY A 62 -2.77 -11.90 -2.09
C GLY A 62 -4.02 -12.09 -1.21
N ASP A 63 -4.37 -11.06 -0.45
CA ASP A 63 -5.52 -11.09 0.45
C ASP A 63 -6.83 -10.65 -0.24
N SER A 64 -6.75 -10.17 -1.49
CA SER A 64 -7.89 -9.59 -2.23
C SER A 64 -8.58 -8.44 -1.51
N TRP A 65 -7.83 -7.65 -0.73
CA TRP A 65 -8.37 -6.46 -0.09
C TRP A 65 -8.80 -5.41 -1.12
N PRO A 66 -9.72 -4.51 -0.76
CA PRO A 66 -10.01 -3.34 -1.58
C PRO A 66 -8.73 -2.54 -1.81
N ARG A 67 -8.58 -1.98 -3.02
CA ARG A 67 -7.39 -1.21 -3.38
C ARG A 67 -7.29 0.04 -2.51
N PRO A 68 -6.14 0.30 -1.87
CA PRO A 68 -5.89 1.57 -1.20
C PRO A 68 -5.67 2.69 -2.22
N PHE A 69 -5.81 3.93 -1.76
CA PHE A 69 -5.20 5.08 -2.43
C PHE A 69 -3.78 5.23 -1.89
N LEU A 70 -2.79 5.21 -2.78
CA LEU A 70 -1.39 5.41 -2.40
C LEU A 70 -1.03 6.88 -2.39
N ASN A 71 -0.28 7.31 -1.37
CA ASN A 71 0.18 8.69 -1.19
C ASN A 71 -0.93 9.73 -1.31
N ARG A 72 -2.11 9.39 -0.82
CA ARG A 72 -3.27 10.26 -0.90
C ARG A 72 -3.16 11.41 0.08
N ARG A 73 -3.37 12.62 -0.45
CA ARG A 73 -3.37 13.83 0.37
C ARG A 73 -4.61 13.94 1.24
N VAL A 74 -4.41 14.17 2.54
CA VAL A 74 -5.46 14.48 3.52
C VAL A 74 -5.22 15.90 4.05
N SER A 75 -6.22 16.77 3.94
CA SER A 75 -6.16 18.14 4.45
C SER A 75 -6.64 18.19 5.90
N PHE A 76 -5.85 18.80 6.78
CA PHE A 76 -6.23 18.97 8.18
C PHE A 76 -7.27 20.07 8.36
N LEU A 77 -8.19 19.84 9.30
CA LEU A 77 -9.12 20.86 9.76
C LEU A 77 -8.34 22.08 10.28
N PRO A 78 -8.83 23.32 10.09
CA PRO A 78 -8.10 24.53 10.46
C PRO A 78 -7.55 24.52 11.90
N GLU A 79 -8.33 24.02 12.85
CA GLU A 79 -7.99 23.93 14.27
C GLU A 79 -6.86 22.92 14.56
N LEU A 80 -6.66 21.91 13.71
CA LEU A 80 -5.65 20.88 13.87
C LEU A 80 -4.32 21.20 13.18
N ARG A 81 -4.28 22.22 12.32
CA ARG A 81 -3.08 22.57 11.55
C ARG A 81 -1.89 22.96 12.42
N LYS A 82 -2.16 23.61 13.56
CA LYS A 82 -1.10 23.95 14.50
C LYS A 82 -0.51 22.71 15.19
N LEU A 83 -1.35 21.74 15.53
CA LEU A 83 -0.95 20.46 16.09
C LEU A 83 -0.12 19.67 15.07
N ALA A 84 -0.60 19.55 13.84
CA ALA A 84 0.07 18.84 12.75
C ALA A 84 1.32 19.55 12.21
N GLY A 85 1.55 20.82 12.56
CA GLY A 85 2.63 21.65 12.00
C GLY A 85 2.48 21.94 10.50
N ARG A 86 1.35 21.59 9.87
CA ARG A 86 1.11 21.72 8.43
C ARG A 86 -0.40 21.71 8.12
N SER A 87 -0.75 22.08 6.89
CA SER A 87 -2.17 22.14 6.46
C SER A 87 -2.69 20.82 5.87
N TRP A 88 -1.83 19.87 5.55
CA TRP A 88 -2.14 18.57 4.96
C TRP A 88 -0.99 17.58 5.17
N CYS A 89 -1.27 16.30 5.00
CA CYS A 89 -0.24 15.23 4.91
C CYS A 89 -0.52 14.34 3.69
N SER A 90 0.47 13.54 3.33
CA SER A 90 0.31 12.37 2.47
C SER A 90 0.16 11.15 3.36
N CYS A 91 -0.75 10.26 3.03
CA CYS A 91 -0.97 8.97 3.67
C CYS A 91 -0.49 7.88 2.72
N ASP A 92 0.35 6.95 3.18
CA ASP A 92 1.01 5.98 2.29
C ASP A 92 0.00 5.03 1.68
N GLU A 93 -0.86 4.41 2.49
CA GLU A 93 -1.98 3.58 2.04
C GLU A 93 -3.27 3.99 2.76
N LEU A 94 -4.17 4.62 2.03
CA LEU A 94 -5.38 5.21 2.59
C LEU A 94 -6.65 4.52 2.10
N TRP A 95 -7.54 4.15 3.03
CA TRP A 95 -8.95 3.84 2.78
C TRP A 95 -9.83 4.94 3.40
N PRO A 96 -10.19 5.98 2.61
CA PRO A 96 -10.90 7.16 3.15
C PRO A 96 -12.24 6.82 3.79
N ASP A 97 -12.98 5.89 3.20
CA ASP A 97 -14.32 5.49 3.68
C ASP A 97 -14.26 4.75 5.02
N LEU A 98 -13.16 4.06 5.28
CA LEU A 98 -12.87 3.38 6.55
C LEU A 98 -12.15 4.28 7.54
N LYS A 99 -11.64 5.42 7.06
CA LYS A 99 -10.74 6.31 7.80
C LYS A 99 -9.53 5.55 8.38
N VAL A 100 -8.90 4.74 7.57
CA VAL A 100 -7.68 4.02 7.93
C VAL A 100 -6.55 4.44 7.02
N ASP A 101 -5.39 4.67 7.63
CA ASP A 101 -4.11 4.98 7.02
C ASP A 101 -3.07 3.97 7.50
N ILE A 102 -2.38 3.32 6.59
CA ILE A 102 -1.23 2.46 6.90
C ILE A 102 0.02 3.21 6.46
N GLU A 103 0.90 3.47 7.41
CA GLU A 103 2.17 4.16 7.21
C GLU A 103 3.31 3.14 7.14
N LEU A 104 4.15 3.26 6.12
CA LEU A 104 5.21 2.31 5.83
C LEU A 104 6.57 2.93 6.15
N ASN A 105 7.15 2.50 7.26
CA ASN A 105 8.41 3.04 7.77
C ASN A 105 9.60 2.24 7.20
N GLY A 106 10.37 2.88 6.32
CA GLY A 106 11.61 2.30 5.79
C GLY A 106 12.72 2.18 6.83
N VAL A 107 13.78 1.44 6.48
CA VAL A 107 14.98 1.29 7.30
C VAL A 107 15.60 2.67 7.54
N ALA A 108 15.77 3.04 8.81
CA ALA A 108 16.45 4.25 9.27
C ALA A 108 15.68 5.59 9.14
N PHE A 109 14.54 5.70 9.79
CA PHE A 109 14.07 7.02 10.18
C PHE A 109 14.69 7.37 11.55
N HIS A 110 15.95 7.79 11.56
CA HIS A 110 16.51 8.54 12.69
C HIS A 110 15.94 9.97 12.63
N ALA A 111 14.66 10.11 12.99
CA ALA A 111 14.10 11.43 13.20
C ALA A 111 14.86 12.07 14.38
N ASP A 112 15.43 13.26 14.16
CA ASP A 112 15.82 14.12 15.26
C ASP A 112 14.56 14.45 16.10
N GLU A 113 14.74 15.02 17.30
CA GLU A 113 13.62 15.36 18.21
C GLU A 113 12.54 16.19 17.53
N ARG A 114 12.93 17.01 16.55
CA ARG A 114 12.02 17.87 15.81
C ARG A 114 11.18 17.09 14.77
N GLY A 115 11.80 16.14 14.09
CA GLY A 115 11.13 15.23 13.18
C GLY A 115 10.13 14.33 13.90
N PHE A 116 10.52 13.79 15.06
CA PHE A 116 9.63 13.00 15.91
C PHE A 116 8.41 13.80 16.38
N SER A 117 8.61 15.05 16.81
CA SER A 117 7.52 15.92 17.27
C SER A 117 6.53 16.24 16.13
N LEU A 118 7.02 16.50 14.91
CA LEU A 118 6.17 16.78 13.75
C LEU A 118 5.37 15.54 13.33
N GLU A 119 5.98 14.37 13.37
CA GLU A 119 5.31 13.12 13.02
C GLU A 119 4.24 12.75 14.05
N SER A 120 4.56 12.87 15.34
CA SER A 120 3.59 12.69 16.42
C SER A 120 2.42 13.67 16.31
N GLY A 121 2.67 14.93 15.97
CA GLY A 121 1.63 15.95 15.76
C GLY A 121 0.76 15.65 14.53
N ARG A 122 1.35 15.15 13.44
CA ARG A 122 0.63 14.69 12.24
C ARG A 122 -0.33 13.56 12.59
N ARG A 123 0.18 12.53 13.27
CA ARG A 123 -0.59 11.36 13.71
C ARG A 123 -1.76 11.77 14.61
N ALA A 124 -1.48 12.57 15.65
CA ALA A 124 -2.51 13.06 16.57
C ALA A 124 -3.61 13.85 15.84
N ALA A 125 -3.26 14.63 14.81
CA ALA A 125 -4.23 15.36 14.01
C ALA A 125 -5.09 14.44 13.14
N LEU A 126 -4.52 13.39 12.54
CA LEU A 126 -5.28 12.36 11.81
C LEU A 126 -6.24 11.63 12.74
N GLU A 127 -5.77 11.19 13.91
CA GLU A 127 -6.58 10.51 14.91
C GLU A 127 -7.73 11.40 15.42
N ALA A 128 -7.48 12.70 15.63
CA ALA A 128 -8.52 13.67 15.98
C ALA A 128 -9.57 13.86 14.88
N MET A 129 -9.23 13.60 13.61
CA MET A 129 -10.16 13.56 12.49
C MET A 129 -10.88 12.21 12.35
N GLY A 130 -10.60 11.27 13.26
CA GLY A 130 -11.20 9.94 13.30
C GLY A 130 -10.48 8.91 12.41
N TYR A 131 -9.29 9.22 11.91
CA TYR A 131 -8.47 8.23 11.23
C TYR A 131 -7.80 7.29 12.24
N ARG A 132 -7.70 6.01 11.86
CA ARG A 132 -6.84 5.05 12.53
C ARG A 132 -5.56 4.95 11.73
N VAL A 133 -4.42 5.23 12.37
CA VAL A 133 -3.10 5.16 11.75
C VAL A 133 -2.40 3.89 12.24
N LEU A 134 -2.01 3.04 11.30
CA LEU A 134 -1.31 1.78 11.54
C LEU A 134 0.09 1.88 10.95
N ASP A 135 1.10 1.46 11.70
CA ASP A 135 2.49 1.51 11.27
C ASP A 135 3.01 0.11 10.91
N VAL A 136 3.80 0.04 9.85
CA VAL A 136 4.53 -1.15 9.43
C VAL A 136 5.98 -0.78 9.19
N ALA A 137 6.89 -1.45 9.90
CA ALA A 137 8.33 -1.31 9.68
C ALA A 137 8.79 -2.23 8.53
N TYR A 138 9.89 -1.84 7.86
CA TYR A 138 10.49 -2.65 6.80
C TYR A 138 10.80 -4.07 7.26
N GLU A 139 11.40 -4.23 8.43
CA GLU A 139 11.79 -5.51 9.01
C GLU A 139 10.59 -6.44 9.22
N GLN A 140 9.43 -5.86 9.55
CA GLN A 140 8.17 -6.60 9.69
C GLN A 140 7.60 -7.07 8.35
N MET A 141 7.91 -6.34 7.28
CA MET A 141 7.56 -6.77 5.92
C MET A 141 8.52 -7.82 5.37
N ASP A 142 9.81 -7.72 5.69
CA ASP A 142 10.83 -8.61 5.17
C ASP A 142 10.73 -10.01 5.79
N ASP A 143 10.38 -10.09 7.07
CA ASP A 143 10.10 -11.35 7.76
C ASP A 143 8.69 -11.85 7.44
N PHE A 144 8.60 -13.02 6.81
CA PHE A 144 7.31 -13.57 6.36
C PHE A 144 6.32 -13.83 7.51
N GLU A 145 6.77 -14.29 8.66
CA GLU A 145 5.88 -14.60 9.80
C GLU A 145 5.33 -13.32 10.43
N SER A 146 6.16 -12.30 10.57
CA SER A 146 5.76 -10.97 11.02
C SER A 146 4.78 -10.33 10.04
N PHE A 147 5.06 -10.42 8.74
CA PHE A 147 4.17 -9.92 7.68
C PHE A 147 2.78 -10.58 7.75
N GLU A 148 2.70 -11.91 7.90
CA GLU A 148 1.44 -12.62 8.04
C GLU A 148 0.66 -12.19 9.28
N THR A 149 1.35 -12.04 10.40
CA THR A 149 0.74 -11.59 11.66
C THR A 149 0.13 -10.19 11.52
N ILE A 150 0.86 -9.27 10.86
CA ILE A 150 0.39 -7.91 10.60
C ILE A 150 -0.83 -7.92 9.67
N CYS A 151 -0.79 -8.67 8.56
CA CYS A 151 -1.91 -8.75 7.64
C CYS A 151 -3.18 -9.29 8.32
N LEU A 152 -3.06 -10.32 9.17
CA LEU A 152 -4.20 -10.83 9.94
C LEU A 152 -4.75 -9.80 10.92
N SER A 153 -3.87 -9.13 11.68
CA SER A 153 -4.25 -8.06 12.60
C SER A 153 -4.94 -6.90 11.89
N PHE A 154 -4.44 -6.50 10.71
CA PHE A 154 -5.02 -5.42 9.94
C PHE A 154 -6.35 -5.81 9.30
N ALA A 155 -6.50 -7.05 8.83
CA ALA A 155 -7.77 -7.54 8.31
C ALA A 155 -8.89 -7.40 9.35
N ASP A 156 -8.61 -7.78 10.61
CA ASP A 156 -9.55 -7.61 11.72
C ASP A 156 -9.90 -6.13 11.96
N VAL A 157 -8.87 -5.28 12.03
CA VAL A 157 -9.02 -3.83 12.24
C VAL A 157 -9.83 -3.16 11.12
N LEU A 158 -9.58 -3.57 9.86
CA LEU A 158 -10.23 -3.03 8.66
C LEU A 158 -11.62 -3.63 8.41
N GLY A 159 -11.97 -4.72 9.10
CA GLY A 159 -13.18 -5.50 8.84
C GLY A 159 -13.13 -6.21 7.49
N PHE A 160 -11.94 -6.49 6.96
CA PHE A 160 -11.77 -7.21 5.71
C PHE A 160 -11.83 -8.72 5.94
N ARG A 161 -12.37 -9.41 4.94
CA ARG A 161 -12.42 -10.87 5.00
C ARG A 161 -11.01 -11.43 4.83
N GLU A 162 -10.62 -12.32 5.74
CA GLU A 162 -9.38 -13.07 5.61
C GLU A 162 -9.44 -14.04 4.42
N ALA A 163 -8.29 -14.16 3.73
CA ALA A 163 -8.14 -15.18 2.70
C ALA A 163 -8.18 -16.58 3.32
N PRO A 164 -8.77 -17.59 2.64
CA PRO A 164 -8.80 -18.96 3.12
C PRO A 164 -7.38 -19.52 3.31
N ARG A 165 -7.02 -19.95 4.50
CA ARG A 165 -5.69 -20.48 4.86
C ARG A 165 -5.52 -21.95 4.44
N THR A 166 -5.86 -22.28 3.19
CA THR A 166 -5.59 -23.61 2.63
C THR A 166 -4.10 -23.81 2.40
N ARG A 167 -3.64 -25.07 2.35
CA ARG A 167 -2.23 -25.37 2.03
C ARG A 167 -1.77 -24.72 0.73
N ALA A 168 -2.57 -24.80 -0.32
CA ALA A 168 -2.26 -24.20 -1.61
C ALA A 168 -2.12 -22.66 -1.53
N PHE A 169 -3.02 -22.00 -0.79
CA PHE A 169 -2.91 -20.56 -0.55
C PHE A 169 -1.63 -20.23 0.22
N CYS A 170 -1.31 -20.93 1.29
CA CYS A 170 -0.12 -20.66 2.09
C CYS A 170 1.18 -20.83 1.27
N GLU A 171 1.24 -21.81 0.38
CA GLU A 171 2.37 -22.00 -0.54
C GLU A 171 2.48 -20.83 -1.53
N GLN A 172 1.35 -20.40 -2.13
CA GLN A 172 1.33 -19.25 -3.03
C GLN A 172 1.63 -17.92 -2.32
N ARG A 173 1.16 -17.74 -1.09
CA ARG A 173 1.42 -16.58 -0.26
C ARG A 173 2.91 -16.41 0.01
N LYS A 174 3.59 -17.50 0.41
CA LYS A 174 5.04 -17.50 0.61
C LYS A 174 5.79 -17.18 -0.68
N GLU A 175 5.35 -17.74 -1.80
CA GLU A 175 5.98 -17.48 -3.09
C GLU A 175 5.77 -16.03 -3.54
N LEU A 176 4.56 -15.47 -3.38
CA LEU A 176 4.29 -14.06 -3.67
C LEU A 176 5.20 -13.15 -2.84
N HIS A 177 5.24 -13.37 -1.52
CA HIS A 177 6.09 -12.60 -0.61
C HIS A 177 7.57 -12.67 -1.04
N ARG A 178 8.08 -13.89 -1.28
CA ARG A 178 9.45 -14.10 -1.73
C ARG A 178 9.78 -13.35 -3.03
N GLN A 179 8.90 -13.41 -4.03
CA GLN A 179 9.08 -12.73 -5.32
C GLN A 179 9.06 -11.22 -5.16
N VAL A 180 8.09 -10.70 -4.42
CA VAL A 180 7.91 -9.26 -4.22
C VAL A 180 9.07 -8.68 -3.42
N MET A 181 9.50 -9.35 -2.34
CA MET A 181 10.60 -8.87 -1.50
C MET A 181 11.97 -9.02 -2.17
N ALA A 182 12.18 -10.05 -3.00
CA ALA A 182 13.42 -10.22 -3.74
C ALA A 182 13.65 -9.17 -4.84
N PHE A 183 12.58 -8.49 -5.28
CA PHE A 183 12.71 -7.46 -6.32
C PHE A 183 13.42 -6.22 -5.78
N ARG A 184 14.56 -5.89 -6.38
CA ARG A 184 15.35 -4.68 -6.07
C ARG A 184 15.20 -3.69 -7.22
N PHE A 185 14.93 -2.43 -6.87
CA PHE A 185 14.84 -1.32 -7.83
C PHE A 185 16.21 -0.68 -8.04
#